data_5d8c74b5db0a4baeee09247456c4d6e3
#
_entry.id   5d8c74b5db0a4baeee09247456c4d6e3
#
_cell.length_a   1.000
_cell.length_b   1.000
_cell.length_c   1.000
_cell.angle_alpha   90.00
_cell.angle_beta   90.00
_cell.angle_gamma   90.00
#
_symmetry.space_group_name_H-M   'P 1'
#
loop_
_entity.id
_entity.type
_entity.pdbx_description
1 polymer ?
#
loop_
_entity_poly.entity_id
_entity_poly.type
_entity_poly.pdbx_seq_one_letter_code
_entity_poly.pdbx_strand_id
1 'polypeptide(L)'
;HEVKLNAPMEVSWDEIISNASDTDCVEMNSNELAYILYTSGTTGTPKGIVRDIGGHIVALKWTMKNIYNIDTDDIWWSASDIGWIVGHSYIVYAPLFKGCTTVLFEGKPVGTPDAGAFWKIISDYKVKSLFTAPTAFRAIKKEDPDGKFFSKYDLRSFESLFLAGERADPDTIKWAENLLKVPVIDHWWQTETSWAISSNCTGIEMMETKYGSACKAVPGYDVKIIKPDQTLAKPNEMGDIVVKLPLPPGTFPTLWNADQRYKENYMTNYEGYYQTYDAGHIDEDGYIWIMSRTDDIINV
;
A
#
# COMPACT_ATOMS: atom_id res chain seq x y z
N HIS A 1 31.65 6.93 2.03
CA HIS A 1 32.57 5.80 1.85
C HIS A 1 32.95 5.75 0.38
N GLU A 2 34.25 5.77 0.06
CA GLU A 2 34.72 5.48 -1.30
C GLU A 2 34.45 4.00 -1.60
N VAL A 3 33.65 3.72 -2.61
CA VAL A 3 33.38 2.38 -3.11
C VAL A 3 34.36 2.11 -4.26
N LYS A 4 35.12 1.01 -4.17
CA LYS A 4 35.99 0.57 -5.26
C LYS A 4 35.13 -0.14 -6.30
N LEU A 5 35.03 0.45 -7.48
CA LEU A 5 34.27 -0.12 -8.60
C LEU A 5 35.09 -1.12 -9.41
N ASN A 6 34.46 -2.20 -9.85
CA ASN A 6 35.05 -3.25 -10.67
C ASN A 6 34.58 -3.11 -12.13
N ALA A 7 35.27 -2.24 -12.88
CA ALA A 7 34.97 -2.08 -14.30
C ALA A 7 35.19 -3.38 -15.10
N PRO A 8 34.41 -3.66 -16.16
CA PRO A 8 33.35 -2.84 -16.74
C PRO A 8 31.94 -3.10 -16.14
N MET A 9 31.81 -3.98 -15.15
CA MET A 9 30.50 -4.40 -14.61
C MET A 9 29.89 -3.36 -13.66
N GLU A 10 30.72 -2.58 -13.01
CA GLU A 10 30.33 -1.54 -12.06
C GLU A 10 30.81 -0.18 -12.56
N VAL A 11 29.90 0.80 -12.58
CA VAL A 11 30.16 2.15 -13.06
C VAL A 11 29.65 3.17 -12.07
N SER A 12 30.28 4.34 -12.01
CA SER A 12 29.84 5.43 -11.16
C SER A 12 28.56 6.06 -11.73
N TRP A 13 27.56 6.28 -10.88
CA TRP A 13 26.37 7.01 -11.23
C TRP A 13 26.69 8.42 -11.76
N ASP A 14 27.54 9.15 -11.06
CA ASP A 14 27.92 10.53 -11.42
C ASP A 14 28.63 10.55 -12.79
N GLU A 15 29.47 9.57 -13.08
CA GLU A 15 30.17 9.44 -14.38
C GLU A 15 29.18 9.16 -15.51
N ILE A 16 28.21 8.26 -15.32
CA ILE A 16 27.18 7.96 -16.33
C ILE A 16 26.34 9.19 -16.58
N ILE A 17 25.84 9.85 -15.54
CA ILE A 17 24.94 11.01 -15.69
C ILE A 17 25.66 12.19 -16.32
N SER A 18 26.90 12.45 -15.96
CA SER A 18 27.69 13.55 -16.58
C SER A 18 27.95 13.37 -18.08
N ASN A 19 27.97 12.13 -18.56
CA ASN A 19 28.17 11.77 -19.96
C ASN A 19 26.88 11.45 -20.72
N ALA A 20 25.72 11.47 -20.06
CA ALA A 20 24.43 11.22 -20.67
C ALA A 20 23.93 12.44 -21.49
N SER A 21 23.20 12.18 -22.55
CA SER A 21 22.46 13.17 -23.29
C SER A 21 20.97 13.11 -22.95
N ASP A 22 20.28 14.23 -23.09
CA ASP A 22 18.81 14.26 -22.99
C ASP A 22 18.21 13.33 -24.04
N THR A 23 17.12 12.65 -23.68
CA THR A 23 16.37 11.79 -24.59
C THR A 23 14.88 11.96 -24.37
N ASP A 24 14.09 11.80 -25.42
CA ASP A 24 12.64 11.86 -25.35
C ASP A 24 12.07 10.60 -24.66
N CYS A 25 10.86 10.75 -24.13
CA CYS A 25 10.10 9.61 -23.60
C CYS A 25 9.73 8.65 -24.72
N VAL A 26 9.81 7.37 -24.45
CA VAL A 26 9.28 6.34 -25.36
C VAL A 26 7.75 6.35 -25.31
N GLU A 27 7.12 6.49 -26.49
CA GLU A 27 5.66 6.34 -26.61
C GLU A 27 5.24 4.89 -26.37
N MET A 28 4.26 4.68 -25.52
CA MET A 28 3.77 3.36 -25.11
C MET A 28 2.25 3.31 -25.20
N ASN A 29 1.71 2.15 -25.60
CA ASN A 29 0.27 1.92 -25.55
C ASN A 29 -0.18 1.64 -24.10
N SER A 30 -1.43 1.96 -23.81
CA SER A 30 -1.99 1.81 -22.45
C SER A 30 -2.04 0.36 -21.95
N ASN A 31 -2.08 -0.62 -22.85
CA ASN A 31 -2.09 -2.05 -22.52
C ASN A 31 -0.69 -2.70 -22.53
N GLU A 32 0.37 -1.94 -22.82
CA GLU A 32 1.73 -2.43 -22.69
C GLU A 32 2.16 -2.51 -21.23
N LEU A 33 3.22 -3.32 -20.98
CA LEU A 33 3.68 -3.59 -19.64
C LEU A 33 4.58 -2.46 -19.12
N ALA A 34 4.30 -1.99 -17.91
CA ALA A 34 5.08 -0.96 -17.25
C ALA A 34 6.29 -1.54 -16.51
N TYR A 35 6.07 -2.55 -15.68
CA TYR A 35 7.11 -3.20 -14.89
C TYR A 35 6.67 -4.57 -14.37
N ILE A 36 7.65 -5.29 -13.83
CA ILE A 36 7.47 -6.58 -13.15
C ILE A 36 8.03 -6.43 -11.73
N LEU A 37 7.24 -6.80 -10.72
CA LEU A 37 7.69 -6.88 -9.34
C LEU A 37 7.65 -8.34 -8.87
N TYR A 38 8.81 -8.86 -8.46
CA TYR A 38 8.89 -10.22 -7.94
C TYR A 38 8.52 -10.28 -6.45
N THR A 39 7.70 -11.28 -6.10
CA THR A 39 7.37 -11.62 -4.73
C THR A 39 7.79 -13.05 -4.41
N SER A 40 8.03 -13.34 -3.13
CA SER A 40 8.21 -14.72 -2.68
C SER A 40 6.92 -15.50 -2.92
N GLY A 41 6.98 -16.55 -3.77
CA GLY A 41 5.84 -17.46 -3.92
C GLY A 41 5.73 -18.39 -2.73
N THR A 42 4.52 -18.70 -2.26
CA THR A 42 4.25 -19.69 -1.20
C THR A 42 4.78 -21.09 -1.54
N THR A 43 4.95 -21.38 -2.83
CA THR A 43 5.54 -22.63 -3.35
C THR A 43 7.07 -22.59 -3.50
N GLY A 44 7.74 -21.56 -2.97
CA GLY A 44 9.20 -21.38 -3.05
C GLY A 44 9.70 -20.79 -4.38
N THR A 45 8.92 -20.81 -5.46
CA THR A 45 9.29 -20.17 -6.73
C THR A 45 8.75 -18.74 -6.78
N PRO A 46 9.61 -17.71 -6.96
CA PRO A 46 9.16 -16.32 -7.05
C PRO A 46 8.10 -16.11 -8.14
N LYS A 47 7.20 -15.16 -7.88
CA LYS A 47 6.15 -14.74 -8.81
C LYS A 47 6.47 -13.35 -9.34
N GLY A 48 6.59 -13.18 -10.65
CA GLY A 48 6.75 -11.88 -11.29
C GLY A 48 5.37 -11.25 -11.52
N ILE A 49 4.96 -10.34 -10.66
CA ILE A 49 3.70 -9.62 -10.78
C ILE A 49 3.85 -8.55 -11.86
N VAL A 50 3.04 -8.65 -12.91
CA VAL A 50 3.08 -7.72 -14.06
C VAL A 50 2.15 -6.53 -13.80
N ARG A 51 2.53 -5.33 -14.31
CA ARG A 51 1.67 -4.15 -14.36
C ARG A 51 1.54 -3.65 -15.79
N ASP A 52 0.33 -3.31 -16.20
CA ASP A 52 0.05 -2.57 -17.42
C ASP A 52 0.14 -1.06 -17.16
N ILE A 53 0.40 -0.30 -18.21
CA ILE A 53 0.58 1.17 -18.11
C ILE A 53 -0.74 1.87 -17.79
N GLY A 54 -1.75 1.64 -18.61
CA GLY A 54 -3.01 2.41 -18.54
C GLY A 54 -3.82 2.14 -17.29
N GLY A 55 -3.99 0.86 -16.93
CA GLY A 55 -4.70 0.47 -15.72
C GLY A 55 -4.01 1.00 -14.46
N HIS A 56 -2.68 0.93 -14.42
CA HIS A 56 -1.87 1.42 -13.30
C HIS A 56 -2.02 2.95 -13.13
N ILE A 57 -1.90 3.73 -14.20
CA ILE A 57 -2.07 5.19 -14.16
C ILE A 57 -3.46 5.57 -13.68
N VAL A 58 -4.51 4.94 -14.25
CA VAL A 58 -5.91 5.24 -13.89
C VAL A 58 -6.16 4.96 -12.42
N ALA A 59 -5.76 3.78 -11.94
CA ALA A 59 -5.95 3.38 -10.55
C ALA A 59 -5.21 4.31 -9.58
N LEU A 60 -3.94 4.59 -9.81
CA LEU A 60 -3.16 5.42 -8.91
C LEU A 60 -3.63 6.88 -8.88
N LYS A 61 -3.98 7.47 -10.02
CA LYS A 61 -4.59 8.81 -10.05
C LYS A 61 -5.91 8.85 -9.29
N TRP A 62 -6.73 7.81 -9.46
CA TRP A 62 -8.01 7.71 -8.76
C TRP A 62 -7.81 7.59 -7.25
N THR A 63 -6.88 6.74 -6.79
CA THR A 63 -6.63 6.53 -5.36
C THR A 63 -6.07 7.76 -4.66
N MET A 64 -5.14 8.49 -5.29
CA MET A 64 -4.61 9.73 -4.72
C MET A 64 -5.72 10.74 -4.41
N LYS A 65 -6.69 10.91 -5.33
CA LYS A 65 -7.81 11.83 -5.13
C LYS A 65 -8.83 11.29 -4.13
N ASN A 66 -9.27 10.05 -4.30
CA ASN A 66 -10.49 9.56 -3.67
C ASN A 66 -10.23 8.80 -2.36
N ILE A 67 -9.12 8.08 -2.26
CA ILE A 67 -8.74 7.40 -1.01
C ILE A 67 -7.97 8.35 -0.10
N TYR A 68 -6.90 8.98 -0.62
CA TYR A 68 -5.95 9.75 0.20
C TYR A 68 -6.25 11.26 0.27
N ASN A 69 -7.26 11.74 -0.46
CA ASN A 69 -7.64 13.16 -0.54
C ASN A 69 -6.47 14.09 -0.92
N ILE A 70 -5.62 13.64 -1.85
CA ILE A 70 -4.46 14.38 -2.33
C ILE A 70 -4.74 15.02 -3.68
N ASP A 71 -4.40 16.32 -3.79
CA ASP A 71 -4.46 17.08 -5.03
C ASP A 71 -3.07 17.62 -5.46
N THR A 72 -2.98 18.31 -6.58
CA THR A 72 -1.73 18.70 -7.25
C THR A 72 -0.80 19.53 -6.36
N ASP A 73 -1.34 20.43 -5.54
CA ASP A 73 -0.54 21.31 -4.69
C ASP A 73 -0.26 20.73 -3.29
N ASP A 74 -0.79 19.56 -3.00
CA ASP A 74 -0.62 18.90 -1.70
C ASP A 74 0.77 18.24 -1.59
N ILE A 75 1.20 18.03 -0.35
CA ILE A 75 2.43 17.33 -0.04
C ILE A 75 2.08 15.96 0.57
N TRP A 76 2.47 14.94 -0.17
CA TRP A 76 2.26 13.54 0.14
C TRP A 76 3.53 12.90 0.68
N TRP A 77 3.39 12.00 1.64
CA TRP A 77 4.51 11.19 2.11
C TRP A 77 4.11 9.73 2.28
N SER A 78 4.78 8.84 1.54
CA SER A 78 4.76 7.41 1.79
C SER A 78 6.09 7.00 2.43
N ALA A 79 6.08 6.79 3.75
CA ALA A 79 7.26 6.36 4.51
C ALA A 79 7.35 4.83 4.50
N SER A 80 7.87 4.29 3.41
CA SER A 80 8.06 2.87 3.17
C SER A 80 9.31 2.61 2.35
N ASP A 81 9.68 1.34 2.20
CA ASP A 81 10.80 0.93 1.36
C ASP A 81 10.39 0.93 -0.12
N ILE A 82 11.24 1.51 -0.97
CA ILE A 82 11.00 1.60 -2.41
C ILE A 82 11.01 0.23 -3.11
N GLY A 83 11.61 -0.78 -2.50
CA GLY A 83 11.63 -2.16 -3.02
C GLY A 83 10.30 -2.90 -2.94
N TRP A 84 9.35 -2.42 -2.12
CA TRP A 84 8.00 -2.99 -2.02
C TRP A 84 7.02 -2.33 -2.99
N ILE A 85 5.87 -2.99 -3.22
CA ILE A 85 4.82 -2.44 -4.07
C ILE A 85 4.34 -1.06 -3.61
N VAL A 86 4.30 -0.80 -2.31
CA VAL A 86 3.94 0.51 -1.77
C VAL A 86 4.93 1.58 -2.22
N GLY A 87 6.22 1.26 -2.30
CA GLY A 87 7.24 2.17 -2.81
C GLY A 87 7.02 2.49 -4.29
N HIS A 88 6.83 1.48 -5.13
CA HIS A 88 6.53 1.67 -6.54
C HIS A 88 5.26 2.49 -6.73
N SER A 89 4.14 2.06 -6.12
CA SER A 89 2.86 2.74 -6.30
C SER A 89 2.83 4.14 -5.69
N TYR A 90 3.27 4.33 -4.44
CA TYR A 90 2.97 5.51 -3.64
C TYR A 90 4.17 6.38 -3.23
N ILE A 91 5.41 5.94 -3.49
CA ILE A 91 6.59 6.82 -3.43
C ILE A 91 6.90 7.38 -4.82
N VAL A 92 6.85 6.51 -5.85
CA VAL A 92 7.27 6.90 -7.22
C VAL A 92 6.08 7.30 -8.09
N TYR A 93 5.21 6.34 -8.45
CA TYR A 93 4.29 6.55 -9.56
C TYR A 93 3.08 7.43 -9.21
N ALA A 94 2.36 7.14 -8.14
CA ALA A 94 1.12 7.85 -7.83
C ALA A 94 1.29 9.36 -7.61
N PRO A 95 2.28 9.83 -6.83
CA PRO A 95 2.52 11.26 -6.66
C PRO A 95 2.86 11.97 -7.97
N LEU A 96 3.70 11.34 -8.82
CA LEU A 96 4.08 11.90 -10.12
C LEU A 96 2.89 11.94 -11.09
N PHE A 97 2.07 10.90 -11.16
CA PHE A 97 0.84 10.90 -11.97
C PHE A 97 -0.19 11.91 -11.47
N LYS A 98 -0.25 12.15 -10.17
CA LYS A 98 -1.13 13.14 -9.57
C LYS A 98 -0.60 14.57 -9.79
N GLY A 99 0.71 14.73 -9.89
CA GLY A 99 1.39 16.02 -9.98
C GLY A 99 1.50 16.73 -8.63
N CYS A 100 1.50 15.98 -7.53
CA CYS A 100 1.71 16.49 -6.19
C CYS A 100 3.18 16.37 -5.76
N THR A 101 3.55 17.08 -4.70
CA THR A 101 4.88 16.95 -4.10
C THR A 101 4.96 15.64 -3.29
N THR A 102 6.01 14.86 -3.49
CA THR A 102 6.30 13.65 -2.70
C THR A 102 7.55 13.82 -1.86
N VAL A 103 7.53 13.29 -0.65
CA VAL A 103 8.70 13.24 0.24
C VAL A 103 9.44 11.92 0.03
N LEU A 104 10.71 12.01 -0.34
CA LEU A 104 11.63 10.87 -0.35
C LEU A 104 12.50 10.95 0.91
N PHE A 105 12.31 9.99 1.80
CA PHE A 105 12.92 9.98 3.13
C PHE A 105 13.92 8.84 3.30
N GLU A 106 15.16 9.22 3.59
CA GLU A 106 16.24 8.28 3.94
C GLU A 106 16.45 8.28 5.46
N GLY A 107 15.67 7.47 6.17
CA GLY A 107 15.74 7.42 7.63
C GLY A 107 14.84 6.33 8.21
N LYS A 108 14.69 6.36 9.53
CA LYS A 108 13.85 5.42 10.29
C LYS A 108 12.85 6.19 11.16
N PRO A 109 11.74 5.55 11.56
CA PRO A 109 10.74 6.20 12.40
C PRO A 109 11.29 6.54 13.81
N VAL A 110 12.34 5.83 14.25
CA VAL A 110 13.03 6.04 15.52
C VAL A 110 14.54 5.96 15.32
N GLY A 111 15.32 6.67 16.16
CA GLY A 111 16.79 6.61 16.14
C GLY A 111 17.46 7.36 14.99
N THR A 112 16.74 8.24 14.24
CA THR A 112 17.31 9.09 13.17
C THR A 112 16.71 10.50 13.16
N PRO A 113 16.98 11.40 14.09
CA PRO A 113 17.84 11.18 15.29
C PRO A 113 17.11 10.54 16.47
N ASP A 114 15.77 10.65 16.55
CA ASP A 114 14.93 10.22 17.65
C ASP A 114 13.48 9.88 17.17
N ALA A 115 12.57 9.62 18.10
CA ALA A 115 11.16 9.34 17.79
C ALA A 115 10.37 10.55 17.25
N GLY A 116 10.97 11.71 17.19
CA GLY A 116 10.39 12.92 16.58
C GLY A 116 10.67 13.06 15.08
N ALA A 117 11.41 12.15 14.47
CA ALA A 117 11.82 12.24 13.07
C ALA A 117 10.65 12.42 12.11
N PHE A 118 9.57 11.64 12.28
CA PHE A 118 8.36 11.75 11.45
C PHE A 118 7.63 13.08 11.65
N TRP A 119 7.52 13.52 12.89
CA TRP A 119 6.89 14.79 13.22
C TRP A 119 7.65 15.97 12.64
N LYS A 120 8.98 15.89 12.66
CA LYS A 120 9.84 16.90 12.04
C LYS A 120 9.60 17.01 10.54
N ILE A 121 9.58 15.89 9.82
CA ILE A 121 9.34 15.86 8.36
C ILE A 121 7.94 16.42 8.04
N ILE A 122 6.90 15.99 8.75
CA ILE A 122 5.55 16.50 8.56
C ILE A 122 5.49 18.01 8.77
N SER A 123 6.13 18.51 9.83
CA SER A 123 6.17 19.93 10.15
C SER A 123 6.95 20.77 9.13
N ASP A 124 8.17 20.33 8.79
CA ASP A 124 9.08 21.08 7.93
C ASP A 124 8.55 21.20 6.49
N TYR A 125 7.99 20.09 5.98
CA TYR A 125 7.49 20.03 4.59
C TYR A 125 5.98 20.22 4.48
N LYS A 126 5.26 20.46 5.58
CA LYS A 126 3.80 20.65 5.57
C LYS A 126 3.04 19.46 4.95
N VAL A 127 3.46 18.25 5.29
CA VAL A 127 2.84 17.03 4.78
C VAL A 127 1.36 17.00 5.14
N LYS A 128 0.51 16.76 4.15
CA LYS A 128 -0.95 16.67 4.34
C LYS A 128 -1.37 15.27 4.75
N SER A 129 -0.79 14.22 4.15
CA SER A 129 -1.13 12.84 4.46
C SER A 129 0.12 11.96 4.44
N LEU A 130 0.18 11.02 5.40
CA LEU A 130 1.25 10.04 5.54
C LEU A 130 0.68 8.64 5.35
N PHE A 131 1.37 7.84 4.54
CA PHE A 131 1.16 6.41 4.44
C PHE A 131 2.39 5.65 4.94
N THR A 132 2.22 4.73 5.91
CA THR A 132 3.31 3.92 6.45
C THR A 132 2.81 2.58 6.98
N ALA A 133 3.72 1.76 7.53
CA ALA A 133 3.36 0.49 8.17
C ALA A 133 3.02 0.70 9.67
N PRO A 134 2.12 -0.12 10.23
CA PRO A 134 1.81 -0.11 11.66
C PRO A 134 3.04 -0.27 12.57
N THR A 135 4.04 -1.05 12.13
CA THR A 135 5.33 -1.21 12.84
C THR A 135 6.05 0.09 13.09
N ALA A 136 5.98 1.07 12.18
CA ALA A 136 6.58 2.38 12.38
C ALA A 136 5.95 3.11 13.57
N PHE A 137 4.61 3.09 13.65
CA PHE A 137 3.87 3.73 14.74
C PHE A 137 4.01 2.98 16.06
N ARG A 138 4.08 1.65 16.05
CA ARG A 138 4.44 0.88 17.25
C ARG A 138 5.83 1.23 17.79
N ALA A 139 6.79 1.42 16.91
CA ALA A 139 8.14 1.82 17.30
C ALA A 139 8.15 3.23 17.92
N ILE A 140 7.45 4.20 17.31
CA ILE A 140 7.33 5.56 17.85
C ILE A 140 6.62 5.54 19.20
N LYS A 141 5.48 4.83 19.31
CA LYS A 141 4.72 4.68 20.57
C LYS A 141 5.57 4.09 21.70
N LYS A 142 6.41 3.11 21.38
CA LYS A 142 7.30 2.47 22.35
C LYS A 142 8.35 3.46 22.89
N GLU A 143 8.91 4.31 22.04
CA GLU A 143 9.95 5.26 22.38
C GLU A 143 9.40 6.56 23.00
N ASP A 144 8.23 7.02 22.54
CA ASP A 144 7.59 8.27 22.97
C ASP A 144 6.08 8.08 23.22
N PRO A 145 5.70 7.27 24.24
CA PRO A 145 4.30 6.95 24.50
C PRO A 145 3.45 8.18 24.85
N ASP A 146 4.06 9.18 25.46
CA ASP A 146 3.42 10.43 25.91
C ASP A 146 3.43 11.55 24.85
N GLY A 147 4.06 11.34 23.70
CA GLY A 147 4.14 12.34 22.63
C GLY A 147 5.01 13.55 22.95
N LYS A 148 6.06 13.39 23.73
CA LYS A 148 6.98 14.50 24.11
C LYS A 148 7.71 15.09 22.91
N PHE A 149 8.08 14.25 21.93
CA PHE A 149 8.66 14.73 20.69
C PHE A 149 7.62 15.36 19.78
N PHE A 150 6.41 14.79 19.72
CA PHE A 150 5.30 15.34 18.95
C PHE A 150 5.01 16.81 19.27
N SER A 151 4.99 17.16 20.56
CA SER A 151 4.67 18.51 21.03
C SER A 151 5.65 19.62 20.57
N LYS A 152 6.80 19.24 20.00
CA LYS A 152 7.83 20.18 19.52
C LYS A 152 7.57 20.68 18.09
N TYR A 153 6.62 20.09 17.36
CA TYR A 153 6.43 20.31 15.94
C TYR A 153 5.02 20.81 15.60
N ASP A 154 4.91 21.57 14.53
CA ASP A 154 3.65 22.10 14.01
C ASP A 154 3.07 21.15 12.95
N LEU A 155 2.05 20.37 13.32
CA LEU A 155 1.40 19.42 12.43
C LEU A 155 0.03 19.91 11.92
N ARG A 156 -0.25 21.21 11.90
CA ARG A 156 -1.56 21.73 11.44
C ARG A 156 -1.90 21.44 9.98
N SER A 157 -0.89 21.16 9.15
CA SER A 157 -1.10 20.72 7.75
C SER A 157 -1.50 19.26 7.62
N PHE A 158 -1.32 18.46 8.68
CA PHE A 158 -1.51 17.02 8.64
C PHE A 158 -2.98 16.65 8.83
N GLU A 159 -3.57 15.96 7.86
CA GLU A 159 -5.00 15.66 7.82
C GLU A 159 -5.34 14.17 8.00
N SER A 160 -4.41 13.25 7.67
CA SER A 160 -4.69 11.82 7.75
C SER A 160 -3.44 10.95 7.81
N LEU A 161 -3.56 9.80 8.48
CA LEU A 161 -2.58 8.74 8.53
C LEU A 161 -3.19 7.47 7.94
N PHE A 162 -2.50 6.87 6.95
CA PHE A 162 -2.86 5.58 6.38
C PHE A 162 -1.86 4.51 6.79
N LEU A 163 -2.37 3.35 7.21
CA LEU A 163 -1.58 2.20 7.63
C LEU A 163 -1.89 0.99 6.76
N ALA A 164 -0.88 0.24 6.33
CA ALA A 164 -1.04 -1.03 5.64
C ALA A 164 0.22 -1.92 5.75
N GLY A 165 0.11 -3.14 5.21
CA GLY A 165 1.20 -4.12 5.13
C GLY A 165 1.15 -5.20 6.21
N GLU A 166 0.49 -4.92 7.31
CA GLU A 166 0.18 -5.83 8.40
C GLU A 166 -1.07 -5.31 9.14
N ARG A 167 -1.71 -6.18 9.90
CA ARG A 167 -2.86 -5.75 10.71
C ARG A 167 -2.44 -4.68 11.73
N ALA A 168 -3.10 -3.54 11.68
CA ALA A 168 -2.91 -2.50 12.68
C ALA A 168 -3.69 -2.86 13.95
N ASP A 169 -2.97 -2.96 15.08
CA ASP A 169 -3.62 -3.26 16.34
C ASP A 169 -4.43 -2.06 16.86
N PRO A 170 -5.62 -2.30 17.47
CA PRO A 170 -6.51 -1.25 17.93
C PRO A 170 -5.87 -0.26 18.89
N ASP A 171 -4.94 -0.72 19.74
CA ASP A 171 -4.30 0.14 20.75
C ASP A 171 -3.29 1.11 20.12
N THR A 172 -2.63 0.72 19.05
CA THR A 172 -1.73 1.61 18.28
C THR A 172 -2.54 2.64 17.50
N ILE A 173 -3.66 2.23 16.86
CA ILE A 173 -4.54 3.16 16.14
C ILE A 173 -5.11 4.19 17.11
N LYS A 174 -5.70 3.78 18.22
CA LYS A 174 -6.25 4.69 19.24
C LYS A 174 -5.23 5.66 19.81
N TRP A 175 -4.01 5.16 20.08
CA TRP A 175 -2.91 6.00 20.54
C TRP A 175 -2.56 7.06 19.49
N ALA A 176 -2.41 6.66 18.22
CA ALA A 176 -2.08 7.56 17.14
C ALA A 176 -3.18 8.62 16.91
N GLU A 177 -4.46 8.24 16.89
CA GLU A 177 -5.58 9.18 16.77
C GLU A 177 -5.63 10.17 17.94
N ASN A 178 -5.42 9.68 19.17
CA ASN A 178 -5.39 10.53 20.35
C ASN A 178 -4.24 11.53 20.31
N LEU A 179 -3.09 11.14 19.78
CA LEU A 179 -1.92 12.00 19.66
C LEU A 179 -2.08 13.01 18.51
N LEU A 180 -2.43 12.52 17.33
CA LEU A 180 -2.43 13.29 16.08
C LEU A 180 -3.68 14.16 15.91
N LYS A 181 -4.81 13.75 16.51
CA LYS A 181 -6.14 14.36 16.33
C LYS A 181 -6.64 14.40 14.88
N VAL A 182 -6.20 13.42 14.08
CA VAL A 182 -6.63 13.18 12.70
C VAL A 182 -7.04 11.72 12.55
N PRO A 183 -7.80 11.35 11.50
CA PRO A 183 -8.13 9.96 11.22
C PRO A 183 -6.89 9.10 11.00
N VAL A 184 -6.90 7.91 11.60
CA VAL A 184 -5.92 6.84 11.37
C VAL A 184 -6.63 5.68 10.70
N ILE A 185 -6.27 5.42 9.46
CA ILE A 185 -7.01 4.53 8.56
C ILE A 185 -6.16 3.29 8.28
N ASP A 186 -6.62 2.13 8.77
CA ASP A 186 -6.10 0.84 8.31
C ASP A 186 -6.77 0.51 6.97
N HIS A 187 -5.98 0.08 5.98
CA HIS A 187 -6.49 -0.28 4.68
C HIS A 187 -5.76 -1.52 4.14
N TRP A 188 -6.46 -2.33 3.36
CA TRP A 188 -5.98 -3.62 2.91
C TRP A 188 -5.82 -3.68 1.39
N TRP A 189 -4.70 -4.22 0.96
CA TRP A 189 -4.34 -4.48 -0.42
C TRP A 189 -3.19 -5.49 -0.52
N GLN A 190 -2.83 -5.85 -1.72
CA GLN A 190 -1.81 -6.84 -2.01
C GLN A 190 -0.87 -6.35 -3.12
N THR A 191 0.29 -6.98 -3.28
CA THR A 191 1.17 -6.70 -4.41
C THR A 191 0.45 -6.93 -5.74
N GLU A 192 -0.40 -7.95 -5.80
CA GLU A 192 -1.23 -8.31 -6.93
C GLU A 192 -2.21 -7.21 -7.35
N THR A 193 -2.76 -6.48 -6.40
CA THR A 193 -3.76 -5.44 -6.67
C THR A 193 -3.15 -4.05 -6.89
N SER A 194 -1.93 -3.78 -6.40
CA SER A 194 -1.23 -2.49 -6.55
C SER A 194 -1.84 -1.31 -5.79
N TRP A 195 -3.08 -1.39 -5.39
CA TRP A 195 -3.84 -0.36 -4.68
C TRP A 195 -4.90 -0.98 -3.77
N ALA A 196 -5.48 -0.18 -2.88
CA ALA A 196 -6.35 -0.67 -1.83
C ALA A 196 -7.61 -1.37 -2.35
N ILE A 197 -7.86 -2.59 -1.87
CA ILE A 197 -9.11 -3.33 -2.05
C ILE A 197 -10.16 -2.78 -1.10
N SER A 198 -9.75 -2.44 0.12
CA SER A 198 -10.61 -1.79 1.11
C SER A 198 -9.90 -0.63 1.79
N SER A 199 -10.63 0.43 2.07
CA SER A 199 -10.14 1.64 2.70
C SER A 199 -11.30 2.55 3.11
N ASN A 200 -11.01 3.57 3.91
CA ASN A 200 -11.83 4.75 4.02
C ASN A 200 -11.45 5.72 2.89
N CYS A 201 -12.40 6.10 2.07
CA CYS A 201 -12.16 6.99 0.91
C CYS A 201 -12.32 8.46 1.34
N THR A 202 -11.30 9.01 2.02
CA THR A 202 -11.37 10.34 2.64
C THR A 202 -11.60 11.48 1.65
N GLY A 203 -11.28 11.27 0.37
CA GLY A 203 -11.55 12.23 -0.70
C GLY A 203 -12.98 12.18 -1.26
N ILE A 204 -13.79 11.21 -0.83
CA ILE A 204 -15.20 11.07 -1.19
C ILE A 204 -16.06 11.39 0.03
N GLU A 205 -15.96 10.56 1.06
CA GLU A 205 -16.71 10.67 2.31
C GLU A 205 -15.96 9.93 3.41
N MET A 206 -15.79 10.58 4.57
CA MET A 206 -15.17 9.94 5.73
C MET A 206 -16.21 9.07 6.45
N MET A 207 -15.99 7.77 6.45
CA MET A 207 -16.79 6.81 7.21
C MET A 207 -16.25 6.66 8.63
N GLU A 208 -17.09 6.17 9.55
CA GLU A 208 -16.65 5.77 10.89
C GLU A 208 -15.51 4.75 10.83
N THR A 209 -14.49 4.90 11.65
CA THR A 209 -13.39 3.96 11.77
C THR A 209 -13.73 2.87 12.80
N LYS A 210 -13.73 1.59 12.37
CA LYS A 210 -13.83 0.44 13.27
C LYS A 210 -12.43 -0.13 13.51
N TYR A 211 -11.94 -0.02 14.73
CA TYR A 211 -10.56 -0.42 15.07
C TYR A 211 -10.30 -1.92 14.84
N GLY A 212 -9.35 -2.23 14.00
CA GLY A 212 -8.99 -3.59 13.57
C GLY A 212 -9.69 -4.06 12.31
N SER A 213 -10.58 -3.25 11.74
CA SER A 213 -11.12 -3.45 10.39
C SER A 213 -10.31 -2.67 9.36
N ALA A 214 -10.16 -3.24 8.18
CA ALA A 214 -9.60 -2.57 7.00
C ALA A 214 -10.65 -1.73 6.24
N CYS A 215 -11.65 -1.19 6.91
CA CYS A 215 -12.76 -0.42 6.35
C CYS A 215 -13.65 -1.22 5.36
N LYS A 216 -14.22 -0.56 4.36
CA LYS A 216 -15.11 -1.18 3.36
C LYS A 216 -14.40 -1.32 2.02
N ALA A 217 -14.93 -2.22 1.17
CA ALA A 217 -14.45 -2.32 -0.20
C ALA A 217 -14.52 -0.96 -0.91
N VAL A 218 -13.44 -0.58 -1.58
CA VAL A 218 -13.43 0.66 -2.34
C VAL A 218 -14.15 0.48 -3.69
N PRO A 219 -14.67 1.55 -4.30
CA PRO A 219 -15.27 1.49 -5.62
C PRO A 219 -14.37 0.77 -6.65
N GLY A 220 -14.94 -0.23 -7.32
CA GLY A 220 -14.23 -1.11 -8.25
C GLY A 220 -14.02 -2.54 -7.74
N TYR A 221 -14.04 -2.77 -6.44
CA TYR A 221 -13.93 -4.10 -5.86
C TYR A 221 -15.25 -4.60 -5.27
N ASP A 222 -15.67 -5.79 -5.65
CA ASP A 222 -16.81 -6.51 -5.06
C ASP A 222 -16.27 -7.67 -4.21
N VAL A 223 -16.01 -7.39 -2.92
CA VAL A 223 -15.43 -8.35 -1.96
C VAL A 223 -16.52 -9.26 -1.40
N LYS A 224 -16.24 -10.55 -1.37
CA LYS A 224 -17.12 -11.58 -0.79
C LYS A 224 -16.32 -12.48 0.16
N ILE A 225 -17.04 -13.16 1.01
CA ILE A 225 -16.50 -14.23 1.86
C ILE A 225 -17.11 -15.54 1.42
N ILE A 226 -16.26 -16.53 1.15
CA ILE A 226 -16.70 -17.88 0.75
C ILE A 226 -16.29 -18.86 1.85
N LYS A 227 -17.27 -19.66 2.29
CA LYS A 227 -17.06 -20.71 3.31
C LYS A 227 -16.43 -21.96 2.70
N PRO A 228 -15.91 -22.89 3.53
CA PRO A 228 -15.36 -24.19 3.06
C PRO A 228 -16.33 -25.03 2.22
N ASP A 229 -17.64 -24.86 2.43
CA ASP A 229 -18.69 -25.53 1.65
C ASP A 229 -19.00 -24.85 0.30
N GLN A 230 -18.17 -23.90 -0.13
CA GLN A 230 -18.30 -23.11 -1.36
C GLN A 230 -19.52 -22.18 -1.39
N THR A 231 -20.18 -21.95 -0.26
CA THR A 231 -21.30 -21.00 -0.19
C THR A 231 -20.84 -19.62 0.30
N LEU A 232 -21.57 -18.57 -0.08
CA LEU A 232 -21.34 -17.23 0.43
C LEU A 232 -21.62 -17.17 1.94
N ALA A 233 -20.72 -16.57 2.69
CA ALA A 233 -20.88 -16.34 4.11
C ALA A 233 -21.94 -15.24 4.37
N LYS A 234 -22.65 -15.39 5.50
CA LYS A 234 -23.47 -14.31 6.05
C LYS A 234 -22.57 -13.30 6.80
N PRO A 235 -23.10 -12.11 7.14
CA PRO A 235 -22.37 -11.18 7.98
C PRO A 235 -21.79 -11.85 9.25
N ASN A 236 -20.54 -11.52 9.58
CA ASN A 236 -19.77 -12.05 10.70
C ASN A 236 -19.37 -13.54 10.60
N GLU A 237 -19.74 -14.26 9.54
CA GLU A 237 -19.23 -15.61 9.30
C GLU A 237 -17.84 -15.57 8.66
N MET A 238 -16.94 -16.40 9.18
CA MET A 238 -15.56 -16.55 8.67
C MET A 238 -15.50 -17.34 7.39
N GLY A 239 -14.57 -16.99 6.52
CA GLY A 239 -14.24 -17.72 5.30
C GLY A 239 -13.09 -17.10 4.54
N ASP A 240 -12.85 -17.59 3.34
CA ASP A 240 -11.86 -17.06 2.42
C ASP A 240 -12.36 -15.76 1.80
N ILE A 241 -11.51 -14.75 1.81
CA ILE A 241 -11.82 -13.47 1.19
C ILE A 241 -11.52 -13.56 -0.30
N VAL A 242 -12.51 -13.26 -1.11
CA VAL A 242 -12.41 -13.29 -2.58
C VAL A 242 -12.95 -12.00 -3.18
N VAL A 243 -12.51 -11.69 -4.39
CA VAL A 243 -13.01 -10.53 -5.15
C VAL A 243 -13.71 -11.03 -6.40
N LYS A 244 -14.97 -10.60 -6.59
CA LYS A 244 -15.74 -10.96 -7.79
C LYS A 244 -15.12 -10.36 -9.04
N LEU A 245 -15.03 -11.17 -10.09
CA LEU A 245 -14.51 -10.74 -11.39
C LEU A 245 -15.55 -9.91 -12.18
N PRO A 246 -15.11 -8.97 -13.04
CA PRO A 246 -13.70 -8.66 -13.37
C PRO A 246 -13.03 -7.81 -12.29
N LEU A 247 -11.71 -7.94 -12.15
CA LEU A 247 -10.92 -7.06 -11.31
C LEU A 247 -10.85 -5.64 -11.93
N PRO A 248 -10.77 -4.59 -11.11
CA PRO A 248 -10.66 -3.22 -11.62
C PRO A 248 -9.29 -2.94 -12.25
N PRO A 249 -9.17 -1.84 -13.04
CA PRO A 249 -7.89 -1.40 -13.58
C PRO A 249 -6.80 -1.28 -12.51
N GLY A 250 -5.53 -1.49 -12.90
CA GLY A 250 -4.37 -1.40 -12.01
C GLY A 250 -4.06 -2.68 -11.24
N THR A 251 -4.94 -3.69 -11.29
CA THR A 251 -4.62 -5.03 -10.81
C THR A 251 -3.75 -5.76 -11.84
N PHE A 252 -3.01 -6.78 -11.40
CA PHE A 252 -2.11 -7.49 -12.31
C PHE A 252 -2.88 -8.26 -13.41
N PRO A 253 -2.51 -8.08 -14.68
CA PRO A 253 -3.16 -8.81 -15.77
C PRO A 253 -2.71 -10.27 -15.85
N THR A 254 -1.49 -10.57 -15.39
CA THR A 254 -0.89 -11.92 -15.38
C THR A 254 0.37 -11.99 -14.52
N LEU A 255 1.00 -13.17 -14.47
CA LEU A 255 2.36 -13.39 -13.98
C LEU A 255 3.33 -13.46 -15.18
N TRP A 256 4.50 -12.86 -15.03
CA TRP A 256 5.54 -12.84 -16.06
C TRP A 256 5.96 -14.26 -16.47
N ASN A 257 5.81 -14.57 -17.75
CA ASN A 257 6.07 -15.90 -18.35
C ASN A 257 5.37 -17.07 -17.62
N ALA A 258 4.23 -16.83 -16.97
CA ALA A 258 3.56 -17.83 -16.14
C ALA A 258 2.02 -17.68 -16.14
N ASP A 259 1.39 -17.45 -17.31
CA ASP A 259 -0.06 -17.25 -17.46
C ASP A 259 -0.89 -18.43 -16.93
N GLN A 260 -0.41 -19.65 -17.13
CA GLN A 260 -1.09 -20.83 -16.60
C GLN A 260 -1.09 -20.84 -15.07
N ARG A 261 0.06 -20.53 -14.45
CA ARG A 261 0.19 -20.41 -13.00
C ARG A 261 -0.69 -19.28 -12.43
N TYR A 262 -0.83 -18.15 -13.15
CA TYR A 262 -1.76 -17.10 -12.80
C TYR A 262 -3.19 -17.60 -12.71
N LYS A 263 -3.67 -18.31 -13.74
CA LYS A 263 -5.03 -18.86 -13.75
C LYS A 263 -5.25 -19.88 -12.64
N GLU A 264 -4.33 -20.85 -12.53
CA GLU A 264 -4.42 -21.91 -11.52
C GLU A 264 -4.42 -21.38 -10.08
N ASN A 265 -3.54 -20.43 -9.77
CA ASN A 265 -3.41 -19.93 -8.41
C ASN A 265 -4.52 -18.97 -8.00
N TYR A 266 -5.03 -18.16 -8.93
CA TYR A 266 -5.89 -17.04 -8.53
C TYR A 266 -7.32 -17.11 -9.02
N MET A 267 -7.63 -17.93 -10.07
CA MET A 267 -8.91 -17.86 -10.78
C MET A 267 -9.69 -19.19 -10.81
N THR A 268 -9.12 -20.30 -10.32
CA THR A 268 -9.75 -21.62 -10.47
C THR A 268 -10.43 -22.15 -9.23
N ASN A 269 -9.98 -21.77 -8.03
CA ASN A 269 -10.52 -22.33 -6.79
C ASN A 269 -11.97 -21.86 -6.50
N TYR A 270 -12.31 -20.66 -6.98
CA TYR A 270 -13.64 -20.07 -6.82
C TYR A 270 -14.09 -19.52 -8.16
N GLU A 271 -15.04 -20.21 -8.82
CA GLU A 271 -15.52 -19.81 -10.14
C GLU A 271 -16.11 -18.40 -10.13
N GLY A 272 -15.60 -17.52 -11.00
CA GLY A 272 -16.01 -16.12 -11.09
C GLY A 272 -15.39 -15.17 -10.05
N TYR A 273 -14.40 -15.66 -9.28
CA TYR A 273 -13.74 -14.86 -8.26
C TYR A 273 -12.21 -14.94 -8.36
N TYR A 274 -11.56 -13.87 -7.95
CA TYR A 274 -10.14 -13.80 -7.66
C TYR A 274 -9.91 -14.23 -6.19
N GLN A 275 -9.00 -15.17 -5.98
CA GLN A 275 -8.59 -15.64 -4.66
C GLN A 275 -7.50 -14.74 -4.09
N THR A 276 -7.75 -14.16 -2.92
CA THR A 276 -6.79 -13.25 -2.26
C THR A 276 -5.77 -13.96 -1.38
N TYR A 277 -6.04 -15.19 -0.97
CA TYR A 277 -5.32 -15.94 0.07
C TYR A 277 -5.36 -15.28 1.45
N ASP A 278 -6.31 -14.39 1.68
CA ASP A 278 -6.64 -13.87 3.00
C ASP A 278 -7.95 -14.48 3.49
N ALA A 279 -8.06 -14.70 4.81
CA ALA A 279 -9.27 -15.15 5.49
C ALA A 279 -9.80 -14.07 6.43
N GLY A 280 -11.11 -14.01 6.54
CA GLY A 280 -11.76 -13.00 7.37
C GLY A 280 -13.27 -13.04 7.29
N HIS A 281 -13.91 -11.95 7.64
CA HIS A 281 -15.35 -11.79 7.55
C HIS A 281 -15.72 -10.36 7.15
N ILE A 282 -16.97 -10.17 6.75
CA ILE A 282 -17.59 -8.86 6.56
C ILE A 282 -18.69 -8.73 7.61
N ASP A 283 -18.71 -7.61 8.34
CA ASP A 283 -19.74 -7.38 9.35
C ASP A 283 -21.06 -6.88 8.75
N GLU A 284 -22.08 -6.68 9.59
CA GLU A 284 -23.43 -6.24 9.18
C GLU A 284 -23.43 -4.87 8.51
N ASP A 285 -22.45 -4.00 8.82
CA ASP A 285 -22.29 -2.67 8.26
C ASP A 285 -21.41 -2.67 6.98
N GLY A 286 -20.91 -3.85 6.56
CA GLY A 286 -20.07 -4.03 5.37
C GLY A 286 -18.58 -3.77 5.58
N TYR A 287 -18.11 -3.68 6.83
CA TYR A 287 -16.69 -3.55 7.14
C TYR A 287 -15.99 -4.91 7.03
N ILE A 288 -14.79 -4.89 6.43
CA ILE A 288 -13.97 -6.07 6.17
C ILE A 288 -12.95 -6.24 7.30
N TRP A 289 -12.87 -7.44 7.82
CA TRP A 289 -11.98 -7.85 8.91
C TRP A 289 -11.03 -8.92 8.39
N ILE A 290 -9.75 -8.56 8.23
CA ILE A 290 -8.71 -9.49 7.79
C ILE A 290 -8.14 -10.19 9.02
N MET A 291 -8.22 -11.51 9.07
CA MET A 291 -7.85 -12.28 10.27
C MET A 291 -6.52 -13.03 10.11
N SER A 292 -6.26 -13.60 8.92
CA SER A 292 -5.05 -14.37 8.65
C SER A 292 -4.81 -14.55 7.15
N ARG A 293 -3.62 -15.04 6.80
CA ARG A 293 -3.35 -15.63 5.49
C ARG A 293 -3.80 -17.08 5.49
N THR A 294 -4.34 -17.56 4.36
CA THR A 294 -4.73 -18.97 4.18
C THR A 294 -3.60 -19.83 3.62
N ASP A 295 -2.57 -19.19 3.09
CA ASP A 295 -1.38 -19.84 2.52
C ASP A 295 -0.17 -19.87 3.49
N ASP A 296 -0.28 -19.31 4.68
CA ASP A 296 0.74 -19.39 5.73
C ASP A 296 0.66 -20.77 6.42
N ILE A 297 1.67 -21.60 6.21
CA ILE A 297 1.81 -22.88 6.90
C ILE A 297 2.43 -22.60 8.28
N ILE A 298 1.63 -22.73 9.33
CA ILE A 298 2.15 -22.73 10.70
C ILE A 298 2.69 -24.12 11.00
N ASN A 299 4.01 -24.28 11.01
CA ASN A 299 4.63 -25.48 11.58
C ASN A 299 4.53 -25.40 13.11
N VAL A 300 3.67 -26.24 13.69
CA VAL A 300 3.53 -26.40 15.14
C VAL A 300 4.49 -27.49 15.63
#